data_5a42627e73c9542a2a536d59d3dda6cc
#
_entry.id   5a42627e73c9542a2a536d59d3dda6cc
#
_cell.length_a   1.000
_cell.length_b   1.000
_cell.length_c   1.000
_cell.angle_alpha   90.00
_cell.angle_beta   90.00
_cell.angle_gamma   90.00
#
_symmetry.space_group_name_H-M   'P 1'
#
loop_
_entity.id
_entity.type
_entity.pdbx_description
1 polymer ?
#
loop_
_entity_poly.entity_id
_entity_poly.type
_entity_poly.pdbx_seq_one_letter_code
_entity_poly.pdbx_strand_id
1 'polypeptide(L)'
;MKKSLLALALTASTAMPVAAEQFNFSNATTSDADTLVLFTHEKQGENVFSNYPFARQLNQAIAANEFSGKFATKLEVVAPQNSIYKRVMVIGLGDDNSLTQSELTKLGGKLSGMLEQKYIQNIAVDASSFASSDLAQLAHGINLRAYRFDKYQKEKREEKAFTFISANANTAKQEYAHLANIEKGVFLARDLISEVATEMTPVDFANEAKKLKKIGVEVSVLTPNEIKELGMGALEAVGRGSNEGSRLVVAHYKGSDDAPIALVGKGITFDSGGYSIKTGSSIARMKSDMAGAAAALGTVKALALNEAKVNVVAVMGMAANMVSENSVAPGDVVRTAAGHSVEILNTDAEGRLVLSDALWYARTQFKPQVMVDIATLTGSKVRAVGNRYAAVFSDDDSLVESLTVAGKQVNENLWRLPLGYKDMLKSPIADFANIGSGGPGATTAATFLQQFVGDTKWAHIDIAGNALASSAKNEVPKGGTGYSVRLLTQWVENQAK
;
A
#
# COMPACT_ATOMS: atom_id res chain seq x y z
N MET A 1 37.29 -3.89 47.94
CA MET A 1 36.29 -4.61 47.12
C MET A 1 35.70 -3.64 46.10
N LYS A 2 36.23 -3.67 44.87
CA LYS A 2 35.74 -2.83 43.75
C LYS A 2 34.59 -3.58 43.06
N LYS A 3 33.39 -2.99 43.09
CA LYS A 3 32.24 -3.50 42.31
C LYS A 3 32.33 -2.90 40.90
N SER A 4 32.65 -3.76 39.92
CA SER A 4 32.54 -3.40 38.50
C SER A 4 31.06 -3.42 38.10
N LEU A 5 30.51 -2.27 37.72
CA LEU A 5 29.26 -2.18 37.02
C LEU A 5 29.51 -2.56 35.55
N LEU A 6 28.93 -3.67 35.14
CA LEU A 6 28.84 -4.06 33.73
C LEU A 6 27.67 -3.26 33.12
N ALA A 7 27.98 -2.25 32.32
CA ALA A 7 26.99 -1.55 31.52
C ALA A 7 26.64 -2.44 30.33
N LEU A 8 25.43 -3.00 30.34
CA LEU A 8 24.85 -3.68 29.20
C LEU A 8 24.45 -2.61 28.17
N ALA A 9 25.24 -2.46 27.13
CA ALA A 9 24.88 -1.64 25.99
C ALA A 9 23.75 -2.38 25.23
N LEU A 10 22.51 -1.89 25.37
CA LEU A 10 21.43 -2.26 24.46
C LEU A 10 21.78 -1.66 23.08
N THR A 11 22.31 -2.50 22.19
CA THR A 11 22.37 -2.16 20.77
C THR A 11 20.95 -2.17 20.24
N ALA A 12 20.38 -0.98 20.03
CA ALA A 12 19.16 -0.84 19.25
C ALA A 12 19.42 -1.45 17.87
N SER A 13 18.85 -2.62 17.64
CA SER A 13 18.81 -3.26 16.33
C SER A 13 18.01 -2.32 15.41
N THR A 14 18.72 -1.54 14.61
CA THR A 14 18.10 -0.87 13.47
C THR A 14 17.54 -1.96 12.59
N ALA A 15 16.21 -2.08 12.52
CA ALA A 15 15.55 -2.95 11.56
C ALA A 15 16.09 -2.60 10.17
N MET A 16 16.90 -3.50 9.60
CA MET A 16 17.27 -3.37 8.19
C MET A 16 15.96 -3.52 7.39
N PRO A 17 15.77 -2.72 6.34
CA PRO A 17 14.62 -2.92 5.46
C PRO A 17 14.61 -4.38 5.02
N VAL A 18 13.42 -4.99 5.03
CA VAL A 18 13.23 -6.34 4.47
C VAL A 18 13.82 -6.34 3.08
N ALA A 19 14.81 -7.20 2.87
CA ALA A 19 15.57 -7.21 1.65
C ALA A 19 14.65 -7.56 0.47
N ALA A 20 14.71 -6.73 -0.53
CA ALA A 20 14.11 -6.97 -1.84
C ALA A 20 14.90 -8.05 -2.57
N GLU A 21 14.29 -8.76 -3.53
CA GLU A 21 15.04 -9.67 -4.39
C GLU A 21 16.19 -8.92 -5.09
N GLN A 22 17.28 -9.64 -5.35
CA GLN A 22 18.43 -9.05 -6.03
C GLN A 22 18.20 -9.11 -7.54
N PHE A 23 18.20 -7.95 -8.20
CA PHE A 23 18.02 -7.86 -9.65
C PHE A 23 19.28 -7.40 -10.36
N ASN A 24 19.70 -8.19 -11.32
CA ASN A 24 20.74 -7.86 -12.29
C ASN A 24 20.13 -7.80 -13.69
N PHE A 25 20.48 -6.78 -14.46
CA PHE A 25 20.10 -6.61 -15.86
C PHE A 25 21.36 -6.75 -16.71
N SER A 26 21.37 -7.73 -17.62
CA SER A 26 22.54 -8.11 -18.39
C SER A 26 22.20 -8.33 -19.88
N ASN A 27 23.14 -8.03 -20.74
CA ASN A 27 23.04 -8.38 -22.17
C ASN A 27 23.64 -9.74 -22.49
N ALA A 28 24.15 -10.45 -21.48
CA ALA A 28 24.77 -11.77 -21.63
C ALA A 28 24.19 -12.78 -20.63
N THR A 29 24.18 -14.04 -21.01
CA THR A 29 23.81 -15.15 -20.13
C THR A 29 24.80 -15.29 -18.98
N THR A 30 24.31 -15.69 -17.80
CA THR A 30 25.15 -15.98 -16.63
C THR A 30 25.34 -17.48 -16.46
N SER A 31 26.54 -17.89 -16.06
CA SER A 31 26.88 -19.30 -15.80
C SER A 31 26.33 -19.82 -14.46
N ASP A 32 25.91 -18.92 -13.56
CA ASP A 32 25.65 -19.25 -12.15
C ASP A 32 24.16 -19.47 -11.81
N ALA A 33 23.27 -19.34 -12.82
CA ALA A 33 21.86 -19.58 -12.63
C ALA A 33 21.54 -21.09 -12.56
N ASP A 34 20.72 -21.46 -11.57
CA ASP A 34 20.21 -22.83 -11.44
C ASP A 34 18.91 -23.05 -12.23
N THR A 35 18.19 -21.98 -12.48
CA THR A 35 16.87 -21.99 -13.13
C THR A 35 16.85 -20.99 -14.28
N LEU A 36 16.37 -21.42 -15.45
CA LEU A 36 16.09 -20.55 -16.60
C LEU A 36 14.58 -20.38 -16.77
N VAL A 37 14.14 -19.14 -16.91
CA VAL A 37 12.76 -18.78 -17.25
C VAL A 37 12.70 -18.32 -18.69
N LEU A 38 11.80 -18.93 -19.47
CA LEU A 38 11.50 -18.63 -20.86
C LEU A 38 10.03 -18.23 -20.99
N PHE A 39 9.68 -17.49 -22.04
CA PHE A 39 8.30 -17.06 -22.30
C PHE A 39 7.83 -17.52 -23.67
N THR A 40 6.51 -17.77 -23.80
CA THR A 40 5.86 -18.10 -25.06
C THR A 40 4.43 -17.57 -25.07
N HIS A 41 3.96 -17.10 -26.24
CA HIS A 41 2.56 -16.78 -26.48
C HIS A 41 1.74 -18.04 -26.80
N GLU A 42 0.42 -17.93 -26.72
CA GLU A 42 -0.49 -18.96 -27.26
C GLU A 42 -0.25 -19.09 -28.78
N LYS A 43 -0.39 -20.31 -29.30
CA LYS A 43 -0.32 -20.61 -30.74
C LYS A 43 1.03 -20.24 -31.41
N GLN A 44 2.09 -19.98 -30.66
CA GLN A 44 3.42 -19.97 -31.23
C GLN A 44 3.76 -21.39 -31.71
N GLY A 45 4.16 -21.54 -32.98
CA GLY A 45 4.41 -22.82 -33.60
C GLY A 45 5.54 -23.62 -32.95
N GLU A 46 5.72 -24.86 -33.42
CA GLU A 46 6.86 -25.70 -33.05
C GLU A 46 8.16 -24.95 -33.36
N ASN A 47 9.14 -24.98 -32.46
CA ASN A 47 10.49 -24.38 -32.54
C ASN A 47 10.71 -22.96 -31.98
N VAL A 48 9.84 -22.46 -31.09
CA VAL A 48 10.04 -21.18 -30.43
C VAL A 48 11.39 -21.10 -29.67
N PHE A 49 11.90 -22.24 -29.20
CA PHE A 49 13.12 -22.35 -28.41
C PHE A 49 14.30 -23.00 -29.15
N SER A 50 14.32 -22.96 -30.50
CA SER A 50 15.32 -23.61 -31.35
C SER A 50 16.78 -23.21 -31.03
N ASN A 51 16.99 -22.05 -30.48
CA ASN A 51 18.33 -21.55 -30.10
C ASN A 51 18.91 -22.22 -28.82
N TYR A 52 18.13 -23.04 -28.12
CA TYR A 52 18.60 -23.71 -26.90
C TYR A 52 19.02 -25.15 -27.17
N PRO A 53 20.12 -25.63 -26.54
CA PRO A 53 20.60 -27.02 -26.74
C PRO A 53 19.56 -28.08 -26.34
N PHE A 54 18.65 -27.75 -25.45
CA PHE A 54 17.58 -28.61 -24.93
C PHE A 54 16.23 -28.41 -25.63
N ALA A 55 16.17 -27.70 -26.76
CA ALA A 55 14.93 -27.36 -27.47
C ALA A 55 14.06 -28.58 -27.78
N ARG A 56 14.69 -29.72 -28.22
CA ARG A 56 13.97 -30.96 -28.50
C ARG A 56 13.21 -31.50 -27.29
N GLN A 57 13.86 -31.53 -26.14
CA GLN A 57 13.26 -32.01 -24.90
C GLN A 57 12.13 -31.07 -24.44
N LEU A 58 12.32 -29.76 -24.62
CA LEU A 58 11.33 -28.75 -24.27
C LEU A 58 10.07 -28.88 -25.16
N ASN A 59 10.24 -29.03 -26.47
CA ASN A 59 9.12 -29.23 -27.40
C ASN A 59 8.36 -30.55 -27.12
N GLN A 60 9.06 -31.62 -26.76
CA GLN A 60 8.43 -32.87 -26.32
C GLN A 60 7.61 -32.69 -25.05
N ALA A 61 8.14 -31.93 -24.07
CA ALA A 61 7.42 -31.62 -22.84
C ALA A 61 6.21 -30.72 -23.09
N ILE A 62 6.30 -29.74 -23.98
CA ILE A 62 5.18 -28.87 -24.41
C ILE A 62 4.06 -29.73 -24.98
N ALA A 63 4.39 -30.61 -25.93
CA ALA A 63 3.42 -31.50 -26.56
C ALA A 63 2.78 -32.51 -25.58
N ALA A 64 3.61 -33.16 -24.74
CA ALA A 64 3.14 -34.17 -23.79
C ALA A 64 2.23 -33.60 -22.68
N ASN A 65 2.40 -32.31 -22.33
CA ASN A 65 1.58 -31.61 -21.34
C ASN A 65 0.46 -30.75 -21.94
N GLU A 66 0.29 -30.78 -23.27
CA GLU A 66 -0.66 -29.94 -23.99
C GLU A 66 -0.53 -28.45 -23.58
N PHE A 67 0.72 -28.02 -23.37
CA PHE A 67 1.00 -26.67 -22.88
C PHE A 67 0.76 -25.65 -23.98
N SER A 68 -0.29 -24.85 -23.83
CA SER A 68 -0.76 -23.91 -24.88
C SER A 68 -0.23 -22.50 -24.74
N GLY A 69 0.55 -22.18 -23.69
CA GLY A 69 1.06 -20.81 -23.48
C GLY A 69 0.04 -19.81 -22.93
N LYS A 70 -1.10 -20.26 -22.37
CA LYS A 70 -2.09 -19.37 -21.73
C LYS A 70 -1.45 -18.50 -20.67
N PHE A 71 -1.99 -17.28 -20.51
CA PHE A 71 -1.45 -16.27 -19.61
C PHE A 71 -1.13 -16.80 -18.21
N ALA A 72 0.16 -16.65 -17.83
CA ALA A 72 0.71 -17.05 -16.54
C ALA A 72 0.49 -18.54 -16.20
N THR A 73 0.41 -19.42 -17.19
CA THR A 73 0.59 -20.86 -17.02
C THR A 73 2.07 -21.21 -17.00
N LYS A 74 2.42 -22.36 -16.39
CA LYS A 74 3.80 -22.83 -16.25
C LYS A 74 3.95 -24.23 -16.79
N LEU A 75 5.01 -24.46 -17.57
CA LEU A 75 5.59 -25.77 -17.84
C LEU A 75 7.00 -25.82 -17.24
N GLU A 76 7.38 -26.92 -16.60
CA GLU A 76 8.69 -27.08 -15.98
C GLU A 76 9.37 -28.36 -16.47
N VAL A 77 10.62 -28.22 -16.90
CA VAL A 77 11.51 -29.35 -17.25
C VAL A 77 12.67 -29.35 -16.27
N VAL A 78 12.82 -30.46 -15.54
CA VAL A 78 13.89 -30.67 -14.57
C VAL A 78 15.01 -31.47 -15.21
N ALA A 79 16.26 -31.10 -14.92
CA ALA A 79 17.48 -31.70 -15.46
C ALA A 79 17.46 -31.81 -17.01
N PRO A 80 17.29 -30.71 -17.74
CA PRO A 80 17.27 -30.73 -19.19
C PRO A 80 18.64 -31.18 -19.72
N GLN A 81 18.62 -32.03 -20.75
CA GLN A 81 19.84 -32.55 -21.38
C GLN A 81 20.62 -31.42 -22.05
N ASN A 82 21.94 -31.52 -22.00
CA ASN A 82 22.86 -30.51 -22.58
C ASN A 82 22.62 -29.09 -22.07
N SER A 83 22.21 -28.94 -20.81
CA SER A 83 21.95 -27.66 -20.17
C SER A 83 22.85 -27.44 -18.96
N ILE A 84 23.26 -26.19 -18.73
CA ILE A 84 23.88 -25.76 -17.49
C ILE A 84 22.84 -25.57 -16.36
N TYR A 85 21.57 -25.36 -16.73
CA TYR A 85 20.48 -25.12 -15.78
C TYR A 85 19.96 -26.43 -15.19
N LYS A 86 19.69 -26.45 -13.90
CA LYS A 86 19.04 -27.59 -13.22
C LYS A 86 17.57 -27.73 -13.60
N ARG A 87 16.95 -26.59 -14.03
CA ARG A 87 15.56 -26.56 -14.49
C ARG A 87 15.32 -25.43 -15.50
N VAL A 88 14.35 -25.66 -16.35
CA VAL A 88 13.82 -24.66 -17.30
C VAL A 88 12.32 -24.53 -17.05
N MET A 89 11.86 -23.30 -16.89
CA MET A 89 10.44 -22.98 -16.79
C MET A 89 10.00 -22.20 -18.03
N VAL A 90 8.93 -22.65 -18.69
CA VAL A 90 8.26 -21.91 -19.74
C VAL A 90 7.00 -21.29 -19.18
N ILE A 91 6.85 -19.99 -19.34
CA ILE A 91 5.73 -19.20 -18.84
C ILE A 91 4.91 -18.70 -20.03
N GLY A 92 3.60 -18.94 -19.98
CA GLY A 92 2.66 -18.47 -20.99
C GLY A 92 2.38 -16.97 -20.86
N LEU A 93 2.42 -16.27 -21.97
CA LEU A 93 2.07 -14.84 -22.08
C LEU A 93 0.60 -14.61 -22.50
N GLY A 94 -0.12 -15.67 -22.89
CA GLY A 94 -1.46 -15.57 -23.48
C GLY A 94 -1.40 -15.31 -24.99
N ASP A 95 -2.54 -14.97 -25.54
CA ASP A 95 -2.74 -14.76 -26.99
C ASP A 95 -2.51 -13.32 -27.44
N ASP A 96 -2.45 -12.38 -26.53
CA ASP A 96 -2.19 -10.97 -26.82
C ASP A 96 -0.70 -10.68 -26.95
N ASN A 97 -0.33 -10.00 -28.03
CA ASN A 97 1.06 -9.59 -28.28
C ASN A 97 1.47 -8.32 -27.51
N SER A 98 0.51 -7.64 -26.86
CA SER A 98 0.74 -6.40 -26.12
C SER A 98 0.15 -6.48 -24.71
N LEU A 99 0.94 -7.01 -23.76
CA LEU A 99 0.55 -6.97 -22.35
C LEU A 99 0.60 -5.54 -21.81
N THR A 100 -0.43 -5.14 -21.09
CA THR A 100 -0.44 -3.87 -20.37
C THR A 100 0.55 -3.89 -19.19
N GLN A 101 0.98 -2.72 -18.74
CA GLN A 101 1.85 -2.61 -17.55
C GLN A 101 1.27 -3.34 -16.33
N SER A 102 -0.06 -3.24 -16.16
CA SER A 102 -0.74 -3.94 -15.06
C SER A 102 -0.72 -5.47 -15.20
N GLU A 103 -0.77 -5.99 -16.43
CA GLU A 103 -0.65 -7.44 -16.69
C GLU A 103 0.78 -7.93 -16.52
N LEU A 104 1.77 -7.15 -16.93
CA LEU A 104 3.18 -7.46 -16.70
C LEU A 104 3.52 -7.51 -15.20
N THR A 105 2.99 -6.56 -14.42
CA THR A 105 3.11 -6.58 -12.95
C THR A 105 2.47 -7.83 -12.35
N LYS A 106 1.27 -8.22 -12.81
CA LYS A 106 0.61 -9.48 -12.40
C LYS A 106 1.43 -10.71 -12.78
N LEU A 107 1.97 -10.73 -14.00
CA LEU A 107 2.81 -11.83 -14.50
C LEU A 107 4.04 -11.99 -13.61
N GLY A 108 4.74 -10.89 -13.32
CA GLY A 108 5.88 -10.88 -12.41
C GLY A 108 5.54 -11.43 -11.02
N GLY A 109 4.41 -10.98 -10.44
CA GLY A 109 3.95 -11.46 -9.15
C GLY A 109 3.60 -12.96 -9.15
N LYS A 110 2.99 -13.46 -10.22
CA LYS A 110 2.72 -14.90 -10.38
C LYS A 110 4.01 -15.69 -10.57
N LEU A 111 4.95 -15.19 -11.38
CA LEU A 111 6.26 -15.80 -11.57
C LEU A 111 7.02 -15.91 -10.24
N SER A 112 7.06 -14.85 -9.43
CA SER A 112 7.65 -14.89 -8.09
C SER A 112 7.03 -16.01 -7.23
N GLY A 113 5.70 -16.17 -7.28
CA GLY A 113 5.01 -17.25 -6.58
C GLY A 113 5.38 -18.66 -7.08
N MET A 114 5.61 -18.83 -8.40
CA MET A 114 6.05 -20.10 -8.98
C MET A 114 7.48 -20.46 -8.60
N LEU A 115 8.29 -19.48 -8.22
CA LEU A 115 9.70 -19.63 -7.86
C LEU A 115 9.95 -19.64 -6.33
N GLU A 116 8.93 -19.76 -5.49
CA GLU A 116 9.05 -19.68 -4.02
C GLU A 116 9.85 -20.85 -3.37
N GLN A 117 10.10 -21.94 -4.09
CA GLN A 117 10.81 -23.11 -3.55
C GLN A 117 12.22 -22.75 -3.07
N LYS A 118 12.62 -23.27 -1.90
CA LYS A 118 13.92 -22.96 -1.27
C LYS A 118 15.13 -23.37 -2.13
N TYR A 119 15.00 -24.40 -2.95
CA TYR A 119 16.09 -24.90 -3.82
C TYR A 119 16.26 -24.08 -5.12
N ILE A 120 15.42 -23.11 -5.39
CA ILE A 120 15.55 -22.14 -6.49
C ILE A 120 16.11 -20.85 -5.91
N GLN A 121 17.35 -20.50 -6.27
CA GLN A 121 18.02 -19.33 -5.70
C GLN A 121 18.49 -18.35 -6.77
N ASN A 122 19.15 -18.86 -7.82
CA ASN A 122 19.72 -18.05 -8.89
C ASN A 122 18.92 -18.27 -10.18
N ILE A 123 18.21 -17.25 -10.63
CA ILE A 123 17.26 -17.33 -11.72
C ILE A 123 17.76 -16.47 -12.90
N ALA A 124 17.96 -17.11 -14.05
CA ALA A 124 18.11 -16.41 -15.33
C ALA A 124 16.72 -16.25 -15.96
N VAL A 125 16.39 -15.06 -16.41
CA VAL A 125 15.14 -14.75 -17.11
C VAL A 125 15.51 -14.29 -18.50
N ASP A 126 15.20 -15.10 -19.53
CA ASP A 126 15.32 -14.66 -20.91
C ASP A 126 14.20 -13.68 -21.24
N ALA A 127 14.55 -12.42 -21.23
CA ALA A 127 13.67 -11.30 -21.51
C ALA A 127 13.99 -10.62 -22.87
N SER A 128 14.62 -11.37 -23.79
CA SER A 128 15.06 -10.84 -25.09
C SER A 128 13.90 -10.34 -25.97
N SER A 129 12.70 -10.87 -25.74
CA SER A 129 11.48 -10.46 -26.46
C SER A 129 10.75 -9.27 -25.84
N PHE A 130 11.15 -8.82 -24.66
CA PHE A 130 10.47 -7.72 -23.94
C PHE A 130 11.07 -6.36 -24.30
N ALA A 131 10.22 -5.33 -24.40
CA ALA A 131 10.67 -3.94 -24.36
C ALA A 131 11.28 -3.64 -22.97
N SER A 132 12.09 -2.59 -22.88
CA SER A 132 12.74 -2.22 -21.60
C SER A 132 11.73 -1.90 -20.50
N SER A 133 10.66 -1.17 -20.82
CA SER A 133 9.58 -0.83 -19.89
C SER A 133 8.83 -2.07 -19.40
N ASP A 134 8.58 -3.05 -20.29
CA ASP A 134 7.87 -4.28 -19.95
C ASP A 134 8.69 -5.14 -19.00
N LEU A 135 10.00 -5.20 -19.25
CA LEU A 135 10.94 -5.89 -18.37
C LEU A 135 11.01 -5.25 -17.00
N ALA A 136 11.03 -3.92 -16.91
CA ALA A 136 10.99 -3.20 -15.64
C ALA A 136 9.70 -3.49 -14.87
N GLN A 137 8.55 -3.55 -15.53
CA GLN A 137 7.26 -3.89 -14.92
C GLN A 137 7.20 -5.35 -14.43
N LEU A 138 7.78 -6.28 -15.18
CA LEU A 138 7.89 -7.68 -14.79
C LEU A 138 8.72 -7.80 -13.49
N ALA A 139 9.89 -7.15 -13.44
CA ALA A 139 10.75 -7.10 -12.25
C ALA A 139 10.02 -6.48 -11.05
N HIS A 140 9.30 -5.38 -11.27
CA HIS A 140 8.46 -4.73 -10.26
C HIS A 140 7.44 -5.71 -9.66
N GLY A 141 6.72 -6.45 -10.49
CA GLY A 141 5.75 -7.44 -10.04
C GLY A 141 6.39 -8.55 -9.20
N ILE A 142 7.58 -9.04 -9.61
CA ILE A 142 8.35 -10.04 -8.84
C ILE A 142 8.67 -9.51 -7.45
N ASN A 143 9.23 -8.30 -7.36
CA ASN A 143 9.67 -7.72 -6.09
C ASN A 143 8.51 -7.40 -5.15
N LEU A 144 7.42 -6.84 -5.68
CA LEU A 144 6.21 -6.59 -4.88
C LEU A 144 5.67 -7.87 -4.22
N ARG A 145 5.67 -9.01 -4.94
CA ARG A 145 5.20 -10.30 -4.41
C ARG A 145 6.20 -10.92 -3.45
N ALA A 146 7.47 -10.70 -3.65
CA ALA A 146 8.54 -11.26 -2.85
C ALA A 146 8.58 -10.75 -1.41
N TYR A 147 8.03 -9.55 -1.14
CA TYR A 147 7.98 -8.96 0.19
C TYR A 147 7.46 -9.93 1.25
N ARG A 148 8.11 -9.93 2.43
CA ARG A 148 7.69 -10.67 3.63
C ARG A 148 7.92 -9.80 4.86
N PHE A 149 6.93 -9.82 5.76
CA PHE A 149 7.10 -9.31 7.11
C PHE A 149 7.45 -10.48 8.02
N ASP A 150 8.73 -10.68 8.25
CA ASP A 150 9.26 -11.80 9.06
C ASP A 150 10.03 -11.34 10.31
N LYS A 151 9.84 -10.07 10.71
CA LYS A 151 10.54 -9.43 11.85
C LYS A 151 10.58 -10.32 13.10
N TYR A 152 9.49 -11.00 13.39
CA TYR A 152 9.32 -11.83 14.59
C TYR A 152 9.60 -13.33 14.35
N GLN A 153 9.95 -13.74 13.13
CA GLN A 153 10.26 -15.12 12.82
C GLN A 153 11.74 -15.41 13.10
N LYS A 154 12.03 -16.62 13.60
CA LYS A 154 13.39 -17.07 13.82
C LYS A 154 14.14 -17.27 12.49
N GLU A 155 13.47 -17.89 11.53
CA GLU A 155 14.02 -18.10 10.19
C GLU A 155 13.56 -16.96 9.29
N LYS A 156 14.52 -16.27 8.68
CA LYS A 156 14.26 -15.24 7.68
C LYS A 156 14.16 -15.87 6.30
N ARG A 157 13.38 -15.23 5.43
CA ARG A 157 13.37 -15.61 4.02
C ARG A 157 14.71 -15.24 3.37
N GLU A 158 15.27 -16.20 2.63
CA GLU A 158 16.43 -15.91 1.78
C GLU A 158 16.00 -15.15 0.53
N GLU A 159 16.80 -14.15 0.15
CA GLU A 159 16.64 -13.41 -1.08
C GLU A 159 17.04 -14.28 -2.27
N LYS A 160 16.37 -14.09 -3.40
CA LYS A 160 16.71 -14.74 -4.65
C LYS A 160 17.39 -13.75 -5.59
N ALA A 161 18.34 -14.26 -6.39
CA ALA A 161 19.01 -13.47 -7.41
C ALA A 161 18.36 -13.71 -8.78
N PHE A 162 17.90 -12.65 -9.40
CA PHE A 162 17.35 -12.64 -10.75
C PHE A 162 18.31 -11.94 -11.70
N THR A 163 18.67 -12.59 -12.79
CA THR A 163 19.38 -11.97 -13.91
C THR A 163 18.49 -11.93 -15.12
N PHE A 164 18.06 -10.74 -15.50
CA PHE A 164 17.28 -10.50 -16.71
C PHE A 164 18.22 -10.32 -17.90
N ILE A 165 18.05 -11.19 -18.90
CA ILE A 165 18.88 -11.21 -20.10
C ILE A 165 18.12 -10.47 -21.23
N SER A 166 18.63 -9.32 -21.65
CA SER A 166 18.02 -8.51 -22.70
C SER A 166 19.05 -7.60 -23.37
N ALA A 167 18.92 -7.37 -24.66
CA ALA A 167 19.72 -6.37 -25.37
C ALA A 167 19.49 -4.95 -24.82
N ASN A 168 18.32 -4.70 -24.21
CA ASN A 168 17.92 -3.42 -23.64
C ASN A 168 18.17 -3.35 -22.10
N ALA A 169 19.05 -4.18 -21.56
CA ALA A 169 19.28 -4.34 -20.13
C ALA A 169 19.55 -3.00 -19.39
N ASN A 170 20.38 -2.13 -19.96
CA ASN A 170 20.73 -0.85 -19.33
C ASN A 170 19.52 0.09 -19.24
N THR A 171 18.72 0.18 -20.30
CA THR A 171 17.50 1.01 -20.31
C THR A 171 16.48 0.45 -19.33
N ALA A 172 16.26 -0.88 -19.32
CA ALA A 172 15.36 -1.54 -18.38
C ALA A 172 15.79 -1.31 -16.92
N LYS A 173 17.09 -1.32 -16.63
CA LYS A 173 17.61 -0.98 -15.28
C LYS A 173 17.29 0.44 -14.87
N GLN A 174 17.38 1.40 -15.78
CA GLN A 174 17.04 2.80 -15.49
C GLN A 174 15.54 2.97 -15.23
N GLU A 175 14.70 2.37 -16.06
CA GLU A 175 13.24 2.39 -15.90
C GLU A 175 12.80 1.68 -14.62
N TYR A 176 13.45 0.56 -14.28
CA TYR A 176 13.20 -0.15 -13.01
C TYR A 176 13.58 0.68 -11.79
N ALA A 177 14.58 1.56 -11.86
CA ALA A 177 14.98 2.40 -10.72
C ALA A 177 13.85 3.29 -10.22
N HIS A 178 13.02 3.82 -11.13
CA HIS A 178 11.80 4.57 -10.78
C HIS A 178 10.80 3.69 -10.02
N LEU A 179 10.51 2.50 -10.54
CA LEU A 179 9.60 1.53 -9.91
C LEU A 179 10.13 1.02 -8.56
N ALA A 180 11.44 0.81 -8.44
CA ALA A 180 12.08 0.43 -7.19
C ALA A 180 11.91 1.48 -6.07
N ASN A 181 11.84 2.76 -6.42
CA ASN A 181 11.53 3.82 -5.46
C ASN A 181 10.05 3.77 -5.01
N ILE A 182 9.14 3.44 -5.93
CA ILE A 182 7.72 3.18 -5.58
C ILE A 182 7.62 1.97 -4.64
N GLU A 183 8.36 0.89 -4.90
CA GLU A 183 8.41 -0.30 -4.02
C GLU A 183 8.84 0.06 -2.60
N LYS A 184 9.83 0.94 -2.43
CA LYS A 184 10.27 1.41 -1.10
C LYS A 184 9.15 2.14 -0.35
N GLY A 185 8.26 2.84 -1.05
CA GLY A 185 7.05 3.43 -0.50
C GLY A 185 6.02 2.36 -0.09
N VAL A 186 5.77 1.38 -0.98
CA VAL A 186 4.88 0.24 -0.72
C VAL A 186 5.37 -0.59 0.46
N PHE A 187 6.67 -0.88 0.54
CA PHE A 187 7.25 -1.68 1.61
C PHE A 187 7.18 -0.96 2.95
N LEU A 188 7.43 0.36 2.99
CA LEU A 188 7.18 1.15 4.19
C LEU A 188 5.72 0.99 4.68
N ALA A 189 4.75 1.17 3.78
CA ALA A 189 3.34 1.01 4.14
C ALA A 189 3.03 -0.42 4.64
N ARG A 190 3.58 -1.45 3.98
CA ARG A 190 3.41 -2.85 4.39
C ARG A 190 4.01 -3.14 5.76
N ASP A 191 5.20 -2.60 6.05
CA ASP A 191 5.86 -2.75 7.35
C ASP A 191 5.02 -2.13 8.46
N LEU A 192 4.57 -0.88 8.27
CA LEU A 192 3.72 -0.17 9.22
C LEU A 192 2.40 -0.92 9.49
N ILE A 193 1.72 -1.40 8.44
CA ILE A 193 0.46 -2.15 8.53
C ILE A 193 0.65 -3.52 9.22
N SER A 194 1.81 -4.16 9.02
CA SER A 194 2.08 -5.50 9.54
C SER A 194 2.59 -5.49 10.96
N GLU A 195 3.12 -4.37 11.43
CA GLU A 195 3.68 -4.25 12.77
C GLU A 195 2.62 -4.54 13.85
N VAL A 196 3.06 -4.96 15.02
CA VAL A 196 2.16 -5.23 16.15
C VAL A 196 1.79 -3.92 16.87
N ALA A 197 0.59 -3.85 17.43
CA ALA A 197 0.05 -2.61 17.99
C ALA A 197 0.87 -2.03 19.15
N THR A 198 1.58 -2.87 19.90
CA THR A 198 2.47 -2.44 21.00
C THR A 198 3.77 -1.80 20.51
N GLU A 199 4.18 -2.06 19.26
CA GLU A 199 5.39 -1.56 18.62
C GLU A 199 5.09 -0.47 17.56
N MET A 200 3.81 -0.24 17.27
CA MET A 200 3.34 0.75 16.30
C MET A 200 2.27 1.62 16.93
N THR A 201 2.70 2.44 17.88
CA THR A 201 1.87 3.47 18.51
C THR A 201 1.81 4.74 17.63
N PRO A 202 0.96 5.72 17.95
CA PRO A 202 0.98 7.03 17.27
C PRO A 202 2.35 7.72 17.31
N VAL A 203 3.13 7.50 18.39
CA VAL A 203 4.50 8.05 18.53
C VAL A 203 5.48 7.31 17.62
N ASP A 204 5.40 5.98 17.55
CA ASP A 204 6.27 5.18 16.70
C ASP A 204 6.04 5.48 15.22
N PHE A 205 4.77 5.62 14.80
CA PHE A 205 4.45 6.07 13.45
C PHE A 205 5.07 7.45 13.14
N ALA A 206 4.95 8.41 14.07
CA ALA A 206 5.57 9.72 13.91
C ALA A 206 7.10 9.63 13.78
N ASN A 207 7.74 8.71 14.52
CA ASN A 207 9.18 8.47 14.42
C ASN A 207 9.58 7.84 13.07
N GLU A 208 8.78 6.93 12.52
CA GLU A 208 8.99 6.41 11.17
C GLU A 208 8.84 7.51 10.11
N ALA A 209 7.83 8.38 10.23
CA ALA A 209 7.66 9.52 9.35
C ALA A 209 8.87 10.47 9.38
N LYS A 210 9.42 10.77 10.57
CA LYS A 210 10.61 11.63 10.73
C LYS A 210 11.84 11.13 9.95
N LYS A 211 11.94 9.84 9.66
CA LYS A 211 13.05 9.27 8.86
C LYS A 211 13.07 9.81 7.43
N LEU A 212 11.92 10.25 6.92
CA LEU A 212 11.80 10.81 5.57
C LEU A 212 12.49 12.17 5.42
N LYS A 213 12.85 12.83 6.52
CA LYS A 213 13.68 14.06 6.48
C LYS A 213 15.00 13.85 5.73
N LYS A 214 15.55 12.62 5.77
CA LYS A 214 16.80 12.26 5.08
C LYS A 214 16.69 12.28 3.55
N ILE A 215 15.48 12.28 3.02
CA ILE A 215 15.19 12.32 1.57
C ILE A 215 14.44 13.60 1.16
N GLY A 216 14.59 14.69 1.94
CA GLY A 216 14.07 16.00 1.58
C GLY A 216 12.60 16.25 1.92
N VAL A 217 11.95 15.38 2.72
CA VAL A 217 10.57 15.58 3.18
C VAL A 217 10.58 16.41 4.48
N GLU A 218 9.84 17.50 4.53
CA GLU A 218 9.58 18.23 5.77
C GLU A 218 8.58 17.44 6.63
N VAL A 219 8.94 17.16 7.89
CA VAL A 219 8.05 16.42 8.80
C VAL A 219 7.85 17.21 10.07
N SER A 220 6.58 17.46 10.42
CA SER A 220 6.13 18.01 11.69
C SER A 220 5.14 17.07 12.38
N VAL A 221 5.06 17.17 13.69
CA VAL A 221 4.20 16.30 14.51
C VAL A 221 3.58 17.16 15.58
N LEU A 222 2.26 17.26 15.61
CA LEU A 222 1.54 17.91 16.72
C LEU A 222 1.35 16.93 17.87
N THR A 223 1.65 17.39 19.06
CA THR A 223 1.45 16.71 20.35
C THR A 223 -0.02 16.75 20.79
N PRO A 224 -0.45 15.96 21.75
CA PRO A 224 -1.81 16.03 22.30
C PRO A 224 -2.20 17.44 22.79
N ASN A 225 -1.26 18.19 23.36
CA ASN A 225 -1.53 19.56 23.82
C ASN A 225 -1.77 20.51 22.66
N GLU A 226 -0.93 20.47 21.61
CA GLU A 226 -1.11 21.28 20.40
C GLU A 226 -2.40 20.94 19.66
N ILE A 227 -2.81 19.65 19.65
CA ILE A 227 -4.08 19.20 19.12
C ILE A 227 -5.26 19.84 19.88
N LYS A 228 -5.18 19.87 21.21
CA LYS A 228 -6.17 20.54 22.08
C LYS A 228 -6.22 22.05 21.84
N GLU A 229 -5.08 22.71 21.79
CA GLU A 229 -4.97 24.15 21.56
C GLU A 229 -5.58 24.57 20.22
N LEU A 230 -5.49 23.71 19.20
CA LEU A 230 -6.11 23.92 17.90
C LEU A 230 -7.60 23.54 17.85
N GLY A 231 -8.19 23.08 18.97
CA GLY A 231 -9.58 22.70 19.05
C GLY A 231 -9.95 21.41 18.30
N MET A 232 -8.96 20.54 18.02
CA MET A 232 -9.16 19.27 17.33
C MET A 232 -9.74 18.22 18.27
N GLY A 233 -10.91 18.48 18.82
CA GLY A 233 -11.50 17.67 19.88
C GLY A 233 -11.98 16.30 19.40
N ALA A 234 -12.25 16.11 18.09
CA ALA A 234 -12.62 14.81 17.56
C ALA A 234 -11.39 13.87 17.48
N LEU A 235 -10.23 14.36 17.02
CA LEU A 235 -8.98 13.62 17.04
C LEU A 235 -8.51 13.33 18.48
N GLU A 236 -8.60 14.33 19.36
CA GLU A 236 -8.24 14.19 20.78
C GLU A 236 -9.08 13.11 21.47
N ALA A 237 -10.39 13.13 21.28
CA ALA A 237 -11.32 12.22 21.94
C ALA A 237 -11.04 10.75 21.62
N VAL A 238 -10.68 10.42 20.37
CA VAL A 238 -10.36 9.05 19.98
C VAL A 238 -9.11 8.53 20.69
N GLY A 239 -8.06 9.36 20.81
CA GLY A 239 -6.79 8.90 21.35
C GLY A 239 -6.61 9.07 22.85
N ARG A 240 -7.49 9.83 23.55
CA ARG A 240 -7.32 10.12 24.98
C ARG A 240 -7.46 8.90 25.90
N GLY A 241 -8.03 7.80 25.36
CA GLY A 241 -8.11 6.51 26.06
C GLY A 241 -6.79 5.74 26.10
N SER A 242 -5.80 6.15 25.32
CA SER A 242 -4.45 5.58 25.30
C SER A 242 -3.48 6.43 26.14
N ASN A 243 -2.41 5.81 26.67
CA ASN A 243 -1.43 6.52 27.50
C ASN A 243 -0.68 7.63 26.75
N GLU A 244 -0.46 7.48 25.44
CA GLU A 244 0.34 8.42 24.64
C GLU A 244 -0.49 9.53 24.00
N GLY A 245 -1.81 9.33 23.92
CA GLY A 245 -2.73 10.24 23.23
C GLY A 245 -2.52 10.31 21.72
N SER A 246 -3.27 11.19 21.09
CA SER A 246 -3.24 11.39 19.64
C SER A 246 -2.00 12.15 19.16
N ARG A 247 -1.68 11.98 17.87
CA ARG A 247 -0.71 12.81 17.13
C ARG A 247 -1.34 13.24 15.81
N LEU A 248 -0.97 14.43 15.33
CA LEU A 248 -1.16 14.78 13.93
C LEU A 248 0.21 14.82 13.27
N VAL A 249 0.44 13.89 12.34
CA VAL A 249 1.72 13.78 11.62
C VAL A 249 1.57 14.39 10.25
N VAL A 250 2.45 15.32 9.90
CA VAL A 250 2.48 15.97 8.59
C VAL A 250 3.80 15.65 7.91
N ALA A 251 3.73 15.17 6.68
CA ALA A 251 4.89 14.92 5.82
C ALA A 251 4.70 15.69 4.51
N HIS A 252 5.53 16.69 4.25
CA HIS A 252 5.39 17.60 3.12
C HIS A 252 6.61 17.51 2.20
N TYR A 253 6.39 17.07 0.96
CA TYR A 253 7.37 17.04 -0.11
C TYR A 253 7.08 18.17 -1.10
N LYS A 254 8.04 19.09 -1.23
CA LYS A 254 7.96 20.29 -2.08
C LYS A 254 8.85 20.09 -3.31
N GLY A 255 8.38 19.32 -4.28
CA GLY A 255 9.08 19.10 -5.56
C GLY A 255 8.74 20.16 -6.62
N SER A 256 7.71 20.99 -6.39
CA SER A 256 7.33 22.16 -7.20
C SER A 256 6.79 23.28 -6.31
N ASP A 257 6.58 24.47 -6.89
CA ASP A 257 6.00 25.66 -6.22
C ASP A 257 4.46 25.73 -6.36
N ASP A 258 3.82 24.72 -6.99
CA ASP A 258 2.39 24.69 -7.15
C ASP A 258 1.64 24.56 -5.81
N ALA A 259 0.33 24.87 -5.80
CA ALA A 259 -0.50 24.57 -4.64
C ALA A 259 -0.49 23.05 -4.38
N PRO A 260 -0.35 22.61 -3.11
CA PRO A 260 -0.14 21.21 -2.82
C PRO A 260 -1.36 20.34 -3.14
N ILE A 261 -1.09 19.07 -3.44
CA ILE A 261 -2.05 17.97 -3.35
C ILE A 261 -2.00 17.46 -1.92
N ALA A 262 -3.14 17.41 -1.21
CA ALA A 262 -3.19 16.87 0.14
C ALA A 262 -3.70 15.43 0.16
N LEU A 263 -2.92 14.54 0.78
CA LEU A 263 -3.27 13.16 1.07
C LEU A 263 -3.57 13.05 2.56
N VAL A 264 -4.82 12.76 2.93
CA VAL A 264 -5.22 12.71 4.34
C VAL A 264 -5.44 11.27 4.75
N GLY A 265 -4.69 10.78 5.75
CA GLY A 265 -4.68 9.37 6.12
C GLY A 265 -5.31 9.07 7.47
N LYS A 266 -6.25 8.10 7.53
CA LYS A 266 -6.69 7.50 8.79
C LYS A 266 -5.53 6.74 9.43
N GLY A 267 -5.20 7.08 10.68
CA GLY A 267 -4.06 6.53 11.39
C GLY A 267 -4.44 5.87 12.73
N ILE A 268 -5.41 4.97 12.74
CA ILE A 268 -5.78 4.23 13.97
C ILE A 268 -4.82 3.06 14.13
N THR A 269 -3.82 3.22 15.01
CA THR A 269 -2.75 2.23 15.19
C THR A 269 -3.25 0.93 15.83
N PHE A 270 -4.32 0.99 16.60
CA PHE A 270 -5.13 -0.15 17.00
C PHE A 270 -6.57 0.30 17.28
N ASP A 271 -7.53 -0.47 16.77
CA ASP A 271 -8.95 -0.20 16.98
C ASP A 271 -9.61 -1.32 17.78
N SER A 272 -9.79 -1.07 19.07
CA SER A 272 -10.57 -1.97 19.94
C SER A 272 -12.08 -1.81 19.76
N GLY A 273 -12.51 -0.74 19.09
CA GLY A 273 -13.89 -0.26 19.03
C GLY A 273 -14.23 0.71 20.18
N GLY A 274 -13.30 0.95 21.12
CA GLY A 274 -13.59 1.72 22.32
C GLY A 274 -14.66 1.01 23.16
N TYR A 275 -15.56 1.76 23.82
CA TYR A 275 -16.67 1.17 24.57
C TYR A 275 -17.66 0.38 23.69
N SER A 276 -17.75 0.67 22.39
CA SER A 276 -18.44 -0.17 21.41
C SER A 276 -17.52 -1.33 20.96
N ILE A 277 -17.06 -2.12 21.93
CA ILE A 277 -15.95 -3.09 21.79
C ILE A 277 -16.18 -4.10 20.68
N LYS A 278 -15.15 -4.29 19.84
CA LYS A 278 -15.16 -5.31 18.80
C LYS A 278 -15.13 -6.70 19.43
N THR A 279 -15.97 -7.58 18.91
CA THR A 279 -16.06 -8.97 19.34
C THR A 279 -15.54 -9.92 18.25
N GLY A 280 -14.99 -11.07 18.66
CA GLY A 280 -14.51 -12.10 17.73
C GLY A 280 -13.10 -11.88 17.21
N SER A 281 -12.65 -12.77 16.33
CA SER A 281 -11.27 -12.86 15.84
C SER A 281 -10.83 -11.69 14.95
N SER A 282 -11.76 -10.90 14.44
CA SER A 282 -11.45 -9.75 13.58
C SER A 282 -10.65 -8.65 14.30
N ILE A 283 -10.77 -8.53 15.62
CA ILE A 283 -10.05 -7.54 16.41
C ILE A 283 -8.52 -7.68 16.26
N ALA A 284 -7.98 -8.89 16.12
CA ALA A 284 -6.56 -9.13 15.92
C ALA A 284 -6.00 -8.50 14.63
N ARG A 285 -6.88 -8.17 13.68
CA ARG A 285 -6.52 -7.51 12.42
C ARG A 285 -6.53 -5.98 12.52
N MET A 286 -7.03 -5.42 13.61
CA MET A 286 -7.23 -3.97 13.78
C MET A 286 -5.93 -3.18 13.97
N LYS A 287 -4.78 -3.84 14.06
CA LYS A 287 -3.46 -3.23 13.90
C LYS A 287 -3.25 -2.61 12.50
N SER A 288 -4.03 -3.03 11.51
CA SER A 288 -3.99 -2.50 10.14
C SER A 288 -4.86 -1.27 9.92
N ASP A 289 -5.52 -0.78 10.96
CA ASP A 289 -6.51 0.30 10.83
C ASP A 289 -5.87 1.70 10.63
N MET A 290 -4.55 1.72 10.54
CA MET A 290 -3.72 2.87 10.16
C MET A 290 -3.24 2.80 8.70
N ALA A 291 -3.78 1.89 7.89
CA ALA A 291 -3.33 1.68 6.51
C ALA A 291 -3.53 2.91 5.61
N GLY A 292 -4.51 3.76 5.91
CA GLY A 292 -4.69 5.04 5.19
C GLY A 292 -3.52 5.99 5.41
N ALA A 293 -3.09 6.16 6.66
CA ALA A 293 -1.90 6.95 7.00
C ALA A 293 -0.62 6.34 6.41
N ALA A 294 -0.48 5.01 6.47
CA ALA A 294 0.65 4.30 5.89
C ALA A 294 0.73 4.48 4.37
N ALA A 295 -0.42 4.47 3.68
CA ALA A 295 -0.48 4.71 2.24
C ALA A 295 -0.09 6.15 1.88
N ALA A 296 -0.60 7.15 2.60
CA ALA A 296 -0.23 8.55 2.40
C ALA A 296 1.27 8.78 2.61
N LEU A 297 1.84 8.24 3.71
CA LEU A 297 3.27 8.35 4.00
C LEU A 297 4.15 7.62 2.96
N GLY A 298 3.72 6.41 2.54
CA GLY A 298 4.41 5.62 1.51
C GLY A 298 4.42 6.32 0.16
N THR A 299 3.33 7.00 -0.21
CA THR A 299 3.22 7.80 -1.43
C THR A 299 4.19 8.98 -1.41
N VAL A 300 4.23 9.76 -0.31
CA VAL A 300 5.19 10.86 -0.16
C VAL A 300 6.63 10.36 -0.26
N LYS A 301 6.94 9.19 0.35
CA LYS A 301 8.27 8.58 0.24
C LYS A 301 8.63 8.23 -1.20
N ALA A 302 7.71 7.61 -1.94
CA ALA A 302 7.93 7.22 -3.34
C ALA A 302 8.21 8.44 -4.22
N LEU A 303 7.37 9.47 -4.11
CA LEU A 303 7.50 10.71 -4.87
C LEU A 303 8.81 11.45 -4.55
N ALA A 304 9.19 11.51 -3.27
CA ALA A 304 10.43 12.16 -2.85
C ALA A 304 11.67 11.40 -3.36
N LEU A 305 11.66 10.06 -3.33
CA LEU A 305 12.76 9.24 -3.85
C LEU A 305 12.88 9.34 -5.39
N ASN A 306 11.77 9.57 -6.08
CA ASN A 306 11.75 9.79 -7.53
C ASN A 306 12.01 11.26 -7.92
N GLU A 307 12.23 12.14 -6.95
CA GLU A 307 12.42 13.58 -7.19
C GLU A 307 11.32 14.19 -8.09
N ALA A 308 10.08 13.70 -7.87
CA ALA A 308 8.92 14.07 -8.67
C ALA A 308 8.66 15.59 -8.59
N LYS A 309 8.31 16.20 -9.73
CA LYS A 309 8.08 17.66 -9.81
C LYS A 309 6.64 18.01 -9.39
N VAL A 310 6.34 17.74 -8.12
CA VAL A 310 5.02 17.90 -7.51
C VAL A 310 5.15 18.46 -6.09
N ASN A 311 4.10 19.14 -5.63
CA ASN A 311 3.96 19.57 -4.24
C ASN A 311 2.89 18.70 -3.58
N VAL A 312 3.29 17.84 -2.62
CA VAL A 312 2.39 16.89 -1.96
C VAL A 312 2.57 16.94 -0.45
N VAL A 313 1.46 17.06 0.27
CA VAL A 313 1.44 17.01 1.73
C VAL A 313 0.58 15.85 2.22
N ALA A 314 1.14 14.97 3.04
CA ALA A 314 0.38 13.97 3.78
C ALA A 314 0.05 14.50 5.19
N VAL A 315 -1.23 14.46 5.56
CA VAL A 315 -1.73 14.82 6.89
C VAL A 315 -2.40 13.61 7.51
N MET A 316 -1.84 13.09 8.59
CA MET A 316 -2.21 11.80 9.16
C MET A 316 -2.66 11.97 10.60
N GLY A 317 -3.96 11.77 10.85
CA GLY A 317 -4.53 11.76 12.19
C GLY A 317 -4.26 10.41 12.87
N MET A 318 -3.36 10.40 13.83
CA MET A 318 -2.90 9.19 14.52
C MET A 318 -3.53 9.07 15.90
N ALA A 319 -4.16 7.93 16.18
CA ALA A 319 -4.74 7.62 17.50
C ALA A 319 -4.74 6.10 17.74
N ALA A 320 -4.80 5.68 18.99
CA ALA A 320 -5.16 4.32 19.37
C ALA A 320 -6.53 4.36 20.07
N ASN A 321 -7.52 3.68 19.49
CA ASN A 321 -8.88 3.62 20.04
C ASN A 321 -8.95 2.53 21.12
N MET A 322 -8.68 2.93 22.36
CA MET A 322 -8.53 2.04 23.51
C MET A 322 -9.64 2.27 24.53
N VAL A 323 -9.87 1.29 25.39
CA VAL A 323 -10.81 1.36 26.52
C VAL A 323 -10.05 1.72 27.78
N SER A 324 -10.41 2.83 28.41
CA SER A 324 -9.93 3.26 29.73
C SER A 324 -10.94 4.20 30.38
N GLU A 325 -10.70 4.61 31.60
CA GLU A 325 -11.52 5.61 32.30
C GLU A 325 -11.57 6.97 31.60
N ASN A 326 -10.57 7.28 30.75
CA ASN A 326 -10.47 8.53 29.99
C ASN A 326 -11.10 8.44 28.58
N SER A 327 -11.52 7.24 28.14
CA SER A 327 -12.05 7.05 26.81
C SER A 327 -13.38 7.78 26.61
N VAL A 328 -13.63 8.22 25.38
CA VAL A 328 -14.93 8.76 24.99
C VAL A 328 -16.02 7.69 25.15
N ALA A 329 -17.15 8.06 25.73
CA ALA A 329 -18.29 7.18 25.93
C ALA A 329 -19.35 7.39 24.84
N PRO A 330 -20.13 6.34 24.47
CA PRO A 330 -21.33 6.54 23.65
C PRO A 330 -22.30 7.52 24.33
N GLY A 331 -22.78 8.52 23.58
CA GLY A 331 -23.58 9.62 24.08
C GLY A 331 -22.79 10.90 24.37
N ASP A 332 -21.46 10.85 24.40
CA ASP A 332 -20.63 12.05 24.51
C ASP A 332 -20.81 12.95 23.28
N VAL A 333 -20.61 14.26 23.48
CA VAL A 333 -20.53 15.25 22.41
C VAL A 333 -19.13 15.83 22.37
N VAL A 334 -18.48 15.78 21.20
CA VAL A 334 -17.17 16.39 20.98
C VAL A 334 -17.28 17.58 20.03
N ARG A 335 -16.35 18.53 20.11
CA ARG A 335 -16.22 19.65 19.19
C ARG A 335 -15.04 19.43 18.26
N THR A 336 -15.27 19.56 16.96
CA THR A 336 -14.24 19.49 15.93
C THR A 336 -13.56 20.84 15.76
N ALA A 337 -12.37 20.86 15.21
CA ALA A 337 -11.66 22.11 14.86
C ALA A 337 -12.40 22.95 13.82
N ALA A 338 -13.29 22.36 13.04
CA ALA A 338 -14.19 23.08 12.12
C ALA A 338 -15.32 23.82 12.84
N GLY A 339 -15.46 23.69 14.16
CA GLY A 339 -16.49 24.31 14.99
C GLY A 339 -17.78 23.50 15.12
N HIS A 340 -17.91 22.37 14.46
CA HIS A 340 -19.07 21.50 14.58
C HIS A 340 -19.05 20.67 15.86
N SER A 341 -20.22 20.45 16.44
CA SER A 341 -20.43 19.46 17.52
C SER A 341 -20.85 18.11 16.92
N VAL A 342 -20.30 17.02 17.46
CA VAL A 342 -20.59 15.65 17.01
C VAL A 342 -20.97 14.78 18.19
N GLU A 343 -22.17 14.21 18.15
CA GLU A 343 -22.61 13.19 19.10
C GLU A 343 -22.01 11.83 18.75
N ILE A 344 -21.37 11.18 19.70
CA ILE A 344 -20.71 9.89 19.55
C ILE A 344 -21.70 8.78 19.89
N LEU A 345 -22.43 8.27 18.92
CA LEU A 345 -23.36 7.16 19.15
C LEU A 345 -22.67 5.79 19.11
N ASN A 346 -21.50 5.71 18.45
CA ASN A 346 -20.71 4.51 18.33
C ASN A 346 -19.22 4.85 18.35
N THR A 347 -18.50 4.38 19.35
CA THR A 347 -17.05 4.61 19.48
C THR A 347 -16.21 3.78 18.51
N ASP A 348 -16.80 2.79 17.80
CA ASP A 348 -16.20 2.02 16.71
C ASP A 348 -16.36 2.73 15.33
N ALA A 349 -16.82 3.97 15.35
CA ALA A 349 -16.84 4.88 14.19
C ALA A 349 -15.89 6.07 14.42
N GLU A 350 -14.71 5.78 14.92
CA GLU A 350 -13.65 6.68 15.34
C GLU A 350 -12.84 7.24 14.16
N GLY A 351 -12.69 6.45 13.10
CA GLY A 351 -11.87 6.81 11.93
C GLY A 351 -12.34 8.11 11.27
N ARG A 352 -13.64 8.30 11.15
CA ARG A 352 -14.20 9.55 10.60
C ARG A 352 -14.00 10.75 11.53
N LEU A 353 -13.88 10.52 12.83
CA LEU A 353 -13.60 11.56 13.82
C LEU A 353 -12.15 12.06 13.69
N VAL A 354 -11.17 11.16 13.59
CA VAL A 354 -9.77 11.58 13.37
C VAL A 354 -9.58 12.24 12.03
N LEU A 355 -10.30 11.76 11.00
CA LEU A 355 -10.23 12.36 9.66
C LEU A 355 -10.90 13.74 9.60
N SER A 356 -11.97 14.01 10.36
CA SER A 356 -12.65 15.30 10.34
C SER A 356 -11.71 16.46 10.69
N ASP A 357 -10.91 16.29 11.76
CA ASP A 357 -9.93 17.30 12.19
C ASP A 357 -8.70 17.33 11.26
N ALA A 358 -8.26 16.17 10.76
CA ALA A 358 -7.15 16.09 9.81
C ALA A 358 -7.47 16.76 8.45
N LEU A 359 -8.68 16.59 7.93
CA LEU A 359 -9.16 17.24 6.72
C LEU A 359 -9.26 18.76 6.91
N TRP A 360 -9.84 19.20 8.04
CA TRP A 360 -9.88 20.61 8.39
C TRP A 360 -8.47 21.21 8.45
N TYR A 361 -7.52 20.54 9.10
CA TYR A 361 -6.14 21.01 9.21
C TYR A 361 -5.48 21.08 7.83
N ALA A 362 -5.59 20.02 7.03
CA ALA A 362 -5.03 19.99 5.67
C ALA A 362 -5.55 21.17 4.83
N ARG A 363 -6.85 21.40 4.85
CA ARG A 363 -7.50 22.48 4.10
C ARG A 363 -7.06 23.87 4.56
N THR A 364 -7.04 24.12 5.87
CA THR A 364 -6.81 25.46 6.42
C THR A 364 -5.34 25.84 6.43
N GLN A 365 -4.43 24.89 6.69
CA GLN A 365 -2.99 25.16 6.79
C GLN A 365 -2.29 25.17 5.44
N PHE A 366 -2.70 24.29 4.51
CA PHE A 366 -2.00 24.10 3.24
C PHE A 366 -2.74 24.65 2.03
N LYS A 367 -4.05 24.92 2.14
CA LYS A 367 -4.90 25.42 1.04
C LYS A 367 -4.66 24.62 -0.25
N PRO A 368 -4.83 23.30 -0.21
CA PRO A 368 -4.49 22.44 -1.33
C PRO A 368 -5.44 22.65 -2.51
N GLN A 369 -4.95 22.39 -3.73
CA GLN A 369 -5.79 22.41 -4.93
C GLN A 369 -6.80 21.24 -4.95
N VAL A 370 -6.44 20.12 -4.31
CA VAL A 370 -7.27 18.92 -4.19
C VAL A 370 -6.87 18.13 -2.93
N MET A 371 -7.85 17.52 -2.28
CA MET A 371 -7.64 16.60 -1.17
C MET A 371 -8.12 15.20 -1.53
N VAL A 372 -7.36 14.18 -1.21
CA VAL A 372 -7.79 12.77 -1.23
C VAL A 372 -7.55 12.19 0.15
N ASP A 373 -8.61 11.73 0.82
CA ASP A 373 -8.42 10.98 2.05
C ASP A 373 -8.55 9.48 1.84
N ILE A 374 -7.80 8.73 2.63
CA ILE A 374 -7.65 7.29 2.53
C ILE A 374 -7.86 6.66 3.90
N ALA A 375 -8.77 5.70 3.98
CA ALA A 375 -9.10 5.06 5.25
C ALA A 375 -9.60 3.63 5.11
N THR A 376 -9.25 2.79 6.06
CA THR A 376 -9.95 1.54 6.37
C THR A 376 -11.20 1.88 7.17
N LEU A 377 -12.23 2.43 6.48
CA LEU A 377 -13.27 3.15 7.21
C LEU A 377 -14.45 2.26 7.59
N THR A 378 -14.97 1.46 6.64
CA THR A 378 -16.25 0.81 6.91
C THR A 378 -16.31 -0.67 6.50
N GLY A 379 -16.90 -1.50 7.38
CA GLY A 379 -17.31 -2.85 7.01
C GLY A 379 -18.43 -2.86 5.94
N SER A 380 -19.18 -1.77 5.82
CA SER A 380 -20.25 -1.61 4.81
C SER A 380 -19.67 -1.57 3.40
N LYS A 381 -18.51 -0.91 3.20
CA LYS A 381 -17.78 -0.94 1.92
C LYS A 381 -17.42 -2.37 1.53
N VAL A 382 -16.92 -3.17 2.47
CA VAL A 382 -16.56 -4.57 2.18
C VAL A 382 -17.78 -5.38 1.76
N ARG A 383 -18.93 -5.15 2.37
CA ARG A 383 -20.19 -5.80 1.97
C ARG A 383 -20.69 -5.32 0.60
N ALA A 384 -20.47 -4.05 0.26
CA ALA A 384 -20.93 -3.46 -1.01
C ALA A 384 -20.09 -3.89 -2.23
N VAL A 385 -18.75 -3.82 -2.14
CA VAL A 385 -17.86 -4.03 -3.30
C VAL A 385 -16.74 -5.05 -3.03
N GLY A 386 -16.74 -5.71 -1.88
CA GLY A 386 -15.76 -6.74 -1.50
C GLY A 386 -14.32 -6.20 -1.41
N ASN A 387 -13.37 -7.10 -1.68
CA ASN A 387 -11.92 -6.79 -1.67
C ASN A 387 -11.36 -6.56 -3.08
N ARG A 388 -12.20 -6.68 -4.12
CA ARG A 388 -11.77 -6.46 -5.52
C ARG A 388 -11.60 -4.98 -5.82
N TYR A 389 -12.41 -4.14 -5.19
CA TYR A 389 -12.42 -2.69 -5.36
C TYR A 389 -12.24 -2.00 -4.00
N ALA A 390 -11.55 -0.85 -3.98
CA ALA A 390 -11.79 0.14 -2.96
C ALA A 390 -12.99 1.01 -3.41
N ALA A 391 -13.70 1.63 -2.46
CA ALA A 391 -14.76 2.54 -2.81
C ALA A 391 -14.21 3.96 -2.91
N VAL A 392 -14.58 4.69 -3.96
CA VAL A 392 -14.31 6.12 -4.09
C VAL A 392 -15.60 6.91 -4.01
N PHE A 393 -15.57 8.03 -3.27
CA PHE A 393 -16.67 8.97 -3.09
C PHE A 393 -16.18 10.37 -3.42
N SER A 394 -16.88 11.05 -4.29
CA SER A 394 -16.64 12.45 -4.66
C SER A 394 -17.81 12.97 -5.47
N ASP A 395 -18.07 14.28 -5.40
CA ASP A 395 -18.99 14.99 -6.29
C ASP A 395 -18.29 15.48 -7.58
N ASP A 396 -16.95 15.42 -7.64
CA ASP A 396 -16.15 15.79 -8.82
C ASP A 396 -15.91 14.58 -9.72
N ASP A 397 -16.59 14.54 -10.87
CA ASP A 397 -16.51 13.44 -11.84
C ASP A 397 -15.10 13.30 -12.42
N SER A 398 -14.41 14.42 -12.67
CA SER A 398 -13.06 14.41 -13.25
C SER A 398 -12.03 13.83 -12.28
N LEU A 399 -12.18 14.12 -10.98
CA LEU A 399 -11.34 13.56 -9.94
C LEU A 399 -11.55 12.04 -9.80
N VAL A 400 -12.80 11.58 -9.83
CA VAL A 400 -13.13 10.15 -9.79
C VAL A 400 -12.54 9.41 -11.01
N GLU A 401 -12.67 10.00 -12.20
CA GLU A 401 -12.13 9.42 -13.43
C GLU A 401 -10.62 9.31 -13.36
N SER A 402 -9.91 10.39 -13.00
CA SER A 402 -8.45 10.41 -12.92
C SER A 402 -7.90 9.39 -11.91
N LEU A 403 -8.50 9.28 -10.72
CA LEU A 403 -8.17 8.28 -9.72
C LEU A 403 -8.45 6.85 -10.22
N THR A 404 -9.58 6.64 -10.91
CA THR A 404 -9.96 5.33 -11.45
C THR A 404 -9.00 4.86 -12.55
N VAL A 405 -8.58 5.78 -13.44
CA VAL A 405 -7.58 5.50 -14.48
C VAL A 405 -6.25 5.10 -13.85
N ALA A 406 -5.74 5.89 -12.90
CA ALA A 406 -4.51 5.57 -12.18
C ALA A 406 -4.60 4.21 -11.47
N GLY A 407 -5.71 3.92 -10.80
CA GLY A 407 -5.94 2.66 -10.13
C GLY A 407 -5.90 1.45 -11.07
N LYS A 408 -6.49 1.58 -12.28
CA LYS A 408 -6.44 0.51 -13.31
C LYS A 408 -5.01 0.25 -13.79
N GLN A 409 -4.20 1.29 -13.96
CA GLN A 409 -2.81 1.18 -14.41
C GLN A 409 -1.96 0.33 -13.45
N VAL A 410 -2.28 0.34 -12.16
CA VAL A 410 -1.50 -0.34 -11.11
C VAL A 410 -2.24 -1.49 -10.41
N ASN A 411 -3.35 -2.00 -10.95
CA ASN A 411 -4.17 -3.06 -10.34
C ASN A 411 -4.78 -2.73 -8.98
N GLU A 412 -4.96 -1.46 -8.65
CA GLU A 412 -5.64 -0.99 -7.43
C GLU A 412 -6.98 -0.34 -7.80
N ASN A 413 -7.95 -1.19 -8.14
CA ASN A 413 -9.19 -0.76 -8.77
C ASN A 413 -10.14 -0.06 -7.80
N LEU A 414 -10.78 1.00 -8.29
CA LEU A 414 -11.79 1.76 -7.58
C LEU A 414 -13.20 1.50 -8.14
N TRP A 415 -14.20 1.63 -7.28
CA TRP A 415 -15.62 1.67 -7.66
C TRP A 415 -16.29 2.85 -6.96
N ARG A 416 -16.94 3.73 -7.73
CA ARG A 416 -17.63 4.91 -7.18
C ARG A 416 -18.91 4.49 -6.46
N LEU A 417 -19.08 5.01 -5.23
CA LEU A 417 -20.32 4.95 -4.47
C LEU A 417 -20.87 6.37 -4.25
N PRO A 418 -22.20 6.53 -4.03
CA PRO A 418 -22.83 7.85 -3.96
C PRO A 418 -22.53 8.59 -2.66
N LEU A 419 -22.72 9.91 -2.67
CA LEU A 419 -22.81 10.84 -1.53
C LEU A 419 -24.26 11.31 -1.34
N GLY A 420 -24.52 12.25 -0.41
CA GLY A 420 -25.79 12.95 -0.30
C GLY A 420 -26.73 12.49 0.81
N TYR A 421 -26.25 11.78 1.83
CA TYR A 421 -27.04 11.22 2.94
C TYR A 421 -26.88 12.02 4.25
N LYS A 422 -26.78 13.36 4.17
CA LYS A 422 -26.60 14.22 5.34
C LYS A 422 -27.78 14.18 6.31
N ASP A 423 -28.99 14.01 5.79
CA ASP A 423 -30.21 13.90 6.59
C ASP A 423 -30.22 12.69 7.53
N MET A 424 -29.42 11.65 7.24
CA MET A 424 -29.24 10.48 8.10
C MET A 424 -28.26 10.70 9.25
N LEU A 425 -27.50 11.81 9.27
CA LEU A 425 -26.51 12.14 10.29
C LEU A 425 -27.04 13.07 11.39
N LYS A 426 -28.35 13.23 11.49
CA LYS A 426 -28.99 14.13 12.46
C LYS A 426 -28.78 13.64 13.89
N SER A 427 -28.49 14.58 14.81
CA SER A 427 -28.47 14.39 16.24
C SER A 427 -29.50 15.32 16.91
N PRO A 428 -30.15 14.92 18.00
CA PRO A 428 -31.04 15.82 18.76
C PRO A 428 -30.26 16.82 19.63
N ILE A 429 -28.97 16.61 19.89
CA ILE A 429 -28.16 17.38 20.84
C ILE A 429 -26.86 17.95 20.25
N ALA A 430 -26.53 17.62 18.98
CA ALA A 430 -25.35 18.10 18.28
C ALA A 430 -25.66 18.43 16.84
N ASP A 431 -24.71 19.05 16.12
CA ASP A 431 -24.86 19.33 14.67
C ASP A 431 -24.96 18.07 13.84
N PHE A 432 -24.21 17.03 14.24
CA PHE A 432 -24.18 15.71 13.60
C PHE A 432 -24.09 14.59 14.63
N ALA A 433 -24.56 13.39 14.26
CA ALA A 433 -24.14 12.13 14.88
C ALA A 433 -22.96 11.52 14.11
N ASN A 434 -22.06 10.81 14.78
CA ASN A 434 -20.91 10.17 14.10
C ASN A 434 -21.30 8.96 13.26
N ILE A 435 -22.52 8.44 13.38
CA ILE A 435 -23.10 7.38 12.54
C ILE A 435 -24.47 7.78 12.02
N GLY A 436 -24.83 7.25 10.86
CA GLY A 436 -26.17 7.42 10.30
C GLY A 436 -27.18 6.45 10.88
N SER A 437 -28.45 6.82 10.86
CA SER A 437 -29.58 5.97 11.27
C SER A 437 -29.87 4.90 10.22
N GLY A 438 -29.20 3.73 10.31
CA GLY A 438 -29.44 2.56 9.44
C GLY A 438 -28.69 2.57 8.11
N GLY A 439 -28.93 1.57 7.28
CA GLY A 439 -28.63 1.43 5.85
C GLY A 439 -27.20 1.66 5.34
N PRO A 440 -26.93 2.71 4.59
CA PRO A 440 -25.73 2.83 3.74
C PRO A 440 -24.50 3.34 4.49
N GLY A 441 -23.96 2.52 5.42
CA GLY A 441 -22.91 2.93 6.34
C GLY A 441 -21.61 3.48 5.70
N ALA A 442 -21.24 3.00 4.52
CA ALA A 442 -20.09 3.54 3.80
C ALA A 442 -20.37 4.95 3.26
N THR A 443 -21.56 5.13 2.69
CA THR A 443 -22.02 6.41 2.12
C THR A 443 -22.22 7.47 3.21
N THR A 444 -22.84 7.11 4.35
CA THR A 444 -23.03 8.04 5.47
C THR A 444 -21.70 8.44 6.10
N ALA A 445 -20.71 7.51 6.14
CA ALA A 445 -19.35 7.83 6.59
C ALA A 445 -18.66 8.84 5.68
N ALA A 446 -18.72 8.63 4.37
CA ALA A 446 -18.16 9.57 3.39
C ALA A 446 -18.89 10.92 3.43
N THR A 447 -20.23 10.91 3.55
CA THR A 447 -21.05 12.13 3.70
C THR A 447 -20.71 12.91 4.98
N PHE A 448 -20.37 12.22 6.08
CA PHE A 448 -19.87 12.87 7.28
C PHE A 448 -18.55 13.60 7.00
N LEU A 449 -17.57 12.94 6.35
CA LEU A 449 -16.27 13.55 6.01
C LEU A 449 -16.44 14.78 5.11
N GLN A 450 -17.37 14.72 4.17
CA GLN A 450 -17.68 15.84 3.27
C GLN A 450 -17.99 17.15 4.01
N GLN A 451 -18.49 17.11 5.24
CA GLN A 451 -18.79 18.31 6.03
C GLN A 451 -17.53 19.09 6.46
N PHE A 452 -16.32 18.52 6.30
CA PHE A 452 -15.06 19.10 6.80
C PHE A 452 -14.12 19.56 5.69
N VAL A 453 -14.48 19.34 4.41
CA VAL A 453 -13.61 19.65 3.26
C VAL A 453 -13.80 21.06 2.70
N GLY A 454 -14.88 21.78 3.10
CA GLY A 454 -15.22 23.10 2.55
C GLY A 454 -15.42 23.05 1.04
N ASP A 455 -14.93 24.07 0.33
CA ASP A 455 -15.04 24.17 -1.13
C ASP A 455 -13.87 23.51 -1.87
N THR A 456 -12.97 22.80 -1.16
CA THR A 456 -11.82 22.14 -1.78
C THR A 456 -12.29 20.91 -2.56
N LYS A 457 -11.79 20.72 -3.79
CA LYS A 457 -11.99 19.47 -4.52
C LYS A 457 -11.54 18.29 -3.66
N TRP A 458 -12.41 17.28 -3.53
CA TRP A 458 -12.16 16.21 -2.57
C TRP A 458 -12.67 14.87 -3.07
N ALA A 459 -11.91 13.81 -2.72
CA ALA A 459 -12.36 12.43 -2.81
C ALA A 459 -12.00 11.66 -1.55
N HIS A 460 -12.88 10.75 -1.11
CA HIS A 460 -12.63 9.76 -0.10
C HIS A 460 -12.41 8.39 -0.74
N ILE A 461 -11.36 7.67 -0.31
CA ILE A 461 -11.08 6.30 -0.72
C ILE A 461 -11.18 5.37 0.50
N ASP A 462 -12.28 4.60 0.57
CA ASP A 462 -12.44 3.57 1.60
C ASP A 462 -11.75 2.27 1.16
N ILE A 463 -10.64 1.94 1.83
CA ILE A 463 -9.80 0.76 1.58
C ILE A 463 -10.04 -0.38 2.58
N ALA A 464 -11.14 -0.35 3.34
CA ALA A 464 -11.52 -1.47 4.21
C ALA A 464 -11.58 -2.76 3.41
N GLY A 465 -10.94 -3.83 3.91
CA GLY A 465 -10.80 -5.11 3.21
C GLY A 465 -9.69 -5.16 2.15
N ASN A 466 -9.12 -4.03 1.72
CA ASN A 466 -7.99 -3.99 0.77
C ASN A 466 -6.62 -3.90 1.48
N ALA A 467 -6.56 -3.45 2.73
CA ALA A 467 -5.33 -3.20 3.48
C ALA A 467 -4.57 -4.46 3.90
N LEU A 468 -5.30 -5.58 4.13
CA LEU A 468 -4.73 -6.87 4.54
C LEU A 468 -5.22 -8.01 3.65
N ALA A 469 -4.28 -8.75 3.07
CA ALA A 469 -4.54 -9.97 2.31
C ALA A 469 -4.39 -11.22 3.18
N SER A 470 -5.40 -12.11 3.17
CA SER A 470 -5.35 -13.40 3.87
C SER A 470 -4.47 -14.44 3.17
N SER A 471 -4.29 -14.29 1.86
CA SER A 471 -3.44 -15.14 1.02
C SER A 471 -2.76 -14.29 -0.03
N ALA A 472 -1.62 -14.75 -0.52
CA ALA A 472 -0.90 -14.09 -1.59
C ALA A 472 -1.63 -14.29 -2.94
N LYS A 473 -1.67 -13.23 -3.77
CA LYS A 473 -2.30 -13.25 -5.09
C LYS A 473 -1.60 -12.26 -6.01
N ASN A 474 -1.17 -12.73 -7.18
CA ASN A 474 -0.41 -11.91 -8.15
C ASN A 474 0.78 -11.22 -7.45
N GLU A 475 0.92 -9.90 -7.60
CA GLU A 475 1.96 -9.07 -6.97
C GLU A 475 1.71 -8.74 -5.50
N VAL A 476 0.56 -9.14 -4.94
CA VAL A 476 0.20 -8.86 -3.55
C VAL A 476 0.59 -10.06 -2.67
N PRO A 477 1.46 -9.90 -1.66
CA PRO A 477 1.78 -10.95 -0.69
C PRO A 477 0.67 -11.11 0.35
N LYS A 478 0.74 -12.16 1.18
CA LYS A 478 -0.07 -12.28 2.40
C LYS A 478 0.37 -11.21 3.42
N GLY A 479 -0.57 -10.62 4.14
CA GLY A 479 -0.30 -9.58 5.15
C GLY A 479 -0.64 -8.19 4.65
N GLY A 480 0.10 -7.18 5.09
CA GLY A 480 -0.06 -5.79 4.65
C GLY A 480 0.13 -5.66 3.13
N THR A 481 -0.83 -5.02 2.48
CA THR A 481 -0.83 -4.92 1.00
C THR A 481 -0.10 -3.68 0.49
N GLY A 482 -0.09 -2.60 1.28
CA GLY A 482 0.35 -1.27 0.82
C GLY A 482 -0.61 -0.66 -0.22
N TYR A 483 -1.87 -1.09 -0.24
CA TYR A 483 -2.90 -0.59 -1.16
C TYR A 483 -3.00 0.94 -1.08
N SER A 484 -3.20 1.58 -2.19
CA SER A 484 -3.22 3.01 -2.48
C SER A 484 -1.85 3.68 -2.62
N VAL A 485 -0.73 3.09 -2.21
CA VAL A 485 0.58 3.71 -2.46
C VAL A 485 0.85 3.83 -3.96
N ARG A 486 0.70 2.75 -4.72
CA ARG A 486 0.91 2.75 -6.17
C ARG A 486 -0.12 3.61 -6.89
N LEU A 487 -1.39 3.49 -6.51
CA LEU A 487 -2.49 4.27 -7.07
C LEU A 487 -2.24 5.78 -6.90
N LEU A 488 -1.95 6.22 -5.68
CA LEU A 488 -1.77 7.64 -5.38
C LEU A 488 -0.48 8.19 -5.98
N THR A 489 0.61 7.41 -5.99
CA THR A 489 1.84 7.81 -6.68
C THR A 489 1.58 8.01 -8.17
N GLN A 490 0.95 7.03 -8.84
CA GLN A 490 0.60 7.12 -10.25
C GLN A 490 -0.36 8.29 -10.55
N TRP A 491 -1.35 8.49 -9.69
CA TRP A 491 -2.30 9.57 -9.84
C TRP A 491 -1.63 10.93 -9.72
N VAL A 492 -0.77 11.14 -8.72
CA VAL A 492 -0.04 12.39 -8.52
C VAL A 492 0.93 12.66 -9.67
N GLU A 493 1.67 11.66 -10.13
CA GLU A 493 2.58 11.79 -11.27
C GLU A 493 1.83 12.13 -12.57
N ASN A 494 0.61 11.62 -12.75
CA ASN A 494 -0.24 11.99 -13.88
C ASN A 494 -0.71 13.45 -13.85
N GLN A 495 -0.77 14.10 -12.67
CA GLN A 495 -1.11 15.53 -12.54
C GLN A 495 0.08 16.45 -12.86
N ALA A 496 1.30 15.94 -12.80
CA ALA A 496 2.53 16.72 -13.04
C ALA A 496 2.86 16.94 -14.52
N LYS A 497 1.98 16.52 -15.43
CA LYS A 497 2.19 16.56 -16.89
C LYS A 497 1.57 17.81 -17.54
#